data_c97e69d1450421e50dc775dfaba8d3b7
#
_entry.id   c97e69d1450421e50dc775dfaba8d3b7
#
_cell.length_a   1.000
_cell.length_b   1.000
_cell.length_c   1.000
_cell.angle_alpha   90.00
_cell.angle_beta   90.00
_cell.angle_gamma   90.00
#
_symmetry.space_group_name_H-M   'P 1'
#
loop_
_entity.id
_entity.type
_entity.pdbx_description
1 polymer ?
#
loop_
_entity_poly.entity_id
_entity_poly.type
_entity_poly.pdbx_seq_one_letter_code
_entity_poly.pdbx_strand_id
1 'polypeptide(L)'
;MDPSQVDLKLISDNAIYRDDAGTEHQVEWVTQQDIDLARRISEIAAEQSLVADPGSITAIELALDTANAAGLAPVWSALLTGGSEAQGRGTIGDDVRDATNRVPILWFQDTDAHPTPRQRFHIDVQVPYDVADQRIAAAVAAGATIVDASRAPWTTILADPDGNKACIGTFQPSTEQQ
;
A
#
# COMPACT_ATOMS: atom_id res chain seq x y z
N MET A 1 -12.51 8.79 12.23
CA MET A 1 -12.82 7.43 12.72
C MET A 1 -13.91 7.59 13.78
N ASP A 2 -15.03 6.93 13.64
CA ASP A 2 -16.08 6.95 14.66
C ASP A 2 -15.54 6.22 15.90
N PRO A 3 -15.51 6.84 17.08
CA PRO A 3 -14.96 6.21 18.29
C PRO A 3 -15.82 5.03 18.82
N SER A 4 -16.97 4.79 18.23
CA SER A 4 -17.86 3.67 18.57
C SER A 4 -17.69 2.43 17.68
N GLN A 5 -16.80 2.48 16.69
CA GLN A 5 -16.61 1.41 15.71
C GLN A 5 -15.16 0.89 15.75
N VAL A 6 -15.00 -0.42 15.64
CA VAL A 6 -13.72 -1.10 15.49
C VAL A 6 -13.74 -1.93 14.22
N ASP A 7 -12.83 -1.62 13.29
CA ASP A 7 -12.61 -2.38 12.06
C ASP A 7 -11.42 -3.32 12.26
N LEU A 8 -11.59 -4.58 11.90
CA LEU A 8 -10.57 -5.61 12.02
C LEU A 8 -10.32 -6.27 10.67
N LYS A 9 -9.04 -6.35 10.28
CA LYS A 9 -8.57 -7.17 9.17
C LYS A 9 -7.71 -8.29 9.73
N LEU A 10 -8.06 -9.53 9.40
CA LEU A 10 -7.32 -10.72 9.81
C LEU A 10 -6.67 -11.35 8.59
N ILE A 11 -5.35 -11.42 8.61
CA ILE A 11 -4.55 -12.00 7.54
C ILE A 11 -3.21 -12.44 8.13
N SER A 12 -2.72 -13.60 7.72
CA SER A 12 -1.40 -14.11 8.11
C SER A 12 -0.36 -13.75 7.05
N ASP A 13 0.79 -13.29 7.49
CA ASP A 13 1.94 -12.92 6.63
C ASP A 13 2.87 -14.10 6.31
N ASN A 14 2.58 -15.26 6.87
CA ASN A 14 3.40 -16.47 6.77
C ASN A 14 2.64 -17.66 6.16
N ALA A 15 1.58 -17.40 5.43
CA ALA A 15 0.88 -18.43 4.68
C ALA A 15 1.78 -19.00 3.58
N ILE A 16 1.62 -20.28 3.26
CA ILE A 16 2.35 -20.94 2.19
C ILE A 16 1.41 -21.20 1.02
N TYR A 17 1.74 -20.65 -0.12
CA TYR A 17 1.14 -20.97 -1.40
C TYR A 17 2.07 -21.88 -2.19
N ARG A 18 1.51 -22.90 -2.84
CA ARG A 18 2.24 -23.76 -3.80
C ARG A 18 1.74 -23.49 -5.21
N ASP A 19 2.66 -23.16 -6.09
CA ASP A 19 2.37 -22.98 -7.50
C ASP A 19 2.19 -24.34 -8.23
N ASP A 20 1.84 -24.28 -9.51
CA ASP A 20 1.62 -25.48 -10.33
C ASP A 20 2.90 -26.31 -10.55
N ALA A 21 4.08 -25.73 -10.33
CA ALA A 21 5.36 -26.42 -10.36
C ALA A 21 5.71 -27.07 -9.00
N GLY A 22 4.91 -26.84 -7.97
CA GLY A 22 5.11 -27.34 -6.62
C GLY A 22 6.07 -26.51 -5.77
N THR A 23 6.45 -25.31 -6.23
CA THR A 23 7.30 -24.37 -5.48
C THR A 23 6.49 -23.71 -4.37
N GLU A 24 7.06 -23.63 -3.19
CA GLU A 24 6.44 -22.96 -2.04
C GLU A 24 6.83 -21.46 -2.02
N HIS A 25 5.81 -20.63 -1.85
CA HIS A 25 5.96 -19.19 -1.70
C HIS A 25 5.31 -18.77 -0.38
N GLN A 26 6.04 -17.98 0.41
CA GLN A 26 5.45 -17.33 1.57
C GLN A 26 4.63 -16.12 1.10
N VAL A 27 3.38 -16.05 1.51
CA VAL A 27 2.43 -15.04 1.04
C VAL A 27 1.59 -14.51 2.20
N GLU A 28 1.02 -13.32 2.03
CA GLU A 28 -0.06 -12.86 2.89
C GLU A 28 -1.37 -13.48 2.42
N TRP A 29 -1.99 -14.29 3.28
CA TRP A 29 -3.25 -14.96 2.97
C TRP A 29 -4.05 -15.26 4.23
N VAL A 30 -5.34 -15.51 4.06
CA VAL A 30 -6.18 -15.99 5.15
C VAL A 30 -5.86 -17.46 5.44
N THR A 31 -5.45 -17.72 6.67
CA THR A 31 -5.11 -19.07 7.17
C THR A 31 -6.16 -19.60 8.15
N GLN A 32 -6.01 -20.84 8.59
CA GLN A 32 -6.87 -21.41 9.63
C GLN A 32 -6.76 -20.62 10.95
N GLN A 33 -5.60 -20.05 11.26
CA GLN A 33 -5.41 -19.21 12.47
C GLN A 33 -6.26 -17.94 12.42
N ASP A 34 -6.35 -17.30 11.25
CA ASP A 34 -7.18 -16.10 11.06
C ASP A 34 -8.67 -16.43 11.24
N ILE A 35 -9.10 -17.56 10.72
CA ILE A 35 -10.49 -18.05 10.86
C ILE A 35 -10.81 -18.37 12.34
N ASP A 36 -9.90 -19.02 13.04
CA ASP A 36 -10.12 -19.37 14.45
C ASP A 36 -10.10 -18.12 15.33
N LEU A 37 -9.25 -17.15 15.02
CA LEU A 37 -9.24 -15.85 15.69
C LEU A 37 -10.53 -15.07 15.41
N ALA A 38 -11.02 -15.06 14.17
CA ALA A 38 -12.29 -14.42 13.81
C ALA A 38 -13.47 -15.00 14.59
N ARG A 39 -13.53 -16.32 14.73
CA ARG A 39 -14.58 -17.00 15.53
C ARG A 39 -14.52 -16.55 17.00
N ARG A 40 -13.32 -16.55 17.59
CA ARG A 40 -13.13 -16.13 18.99
C ARG A 40 -13.51 -14.67 19.20
N ILE A 41 -13.15 -13.79 18.26
CA ILE A 41 -13.55 -12.37 18.30
C ILE A 41 -15.08 -12.26 18.26
N SER A 42 -15.74 -13.02 17.39
CA SER A 42 -17.20 -13.02 17.28
C SER A 42 -17.90 -13.49 18.58
N GLU A 43 -17.35 -14.50 19.25
CA GLU A 43 -17.84 -14.97 20.55
C GLU A 43 -17.73 -13.84 21.62
N ILE A 44 -16.55 -13.22 21.73
CA ILE A 44 -16.31 -12.11 22.68
C ILE A 44 -17.23 -10.92 22.37
N ALA A 45 -17.40 -10.59 21.08
CA ALA A 45 -18.30 -9.51 20.67
C ALA A 45 -19.75 -9.79 21.11
N ALA A 46 -20.21 -11.03 20.93
CA ALA A 46 -21.55 -11.44 21.37
C ALA A 46 -21.72 -11.36 22.88
N GLU A 47 -20.72 -11.79 23.68
CA GLU A 47 -20.71 -11.69 25.14
C GLU A 47 -20.80 -10.23 25.60
N GLN A 48 -20.21 -9.31 24.85
CA GLN A 48 -20.22 -7.86 25.13
C GLN A 48 -21.40 -7.12 24.48
N SER A 49 -22.33 -7.82 23.85
CA SER A 49 -23.48 -7.25 23.14
C SER A 49 -23.08 -6.28 22.02
N LEU A 50 -21.93 -6.49 21.39
CA LEU A 50 -21.51 -5.78 20.20
C LEU A 50 -22.22 -6.34 18.98
N VAL A 51 -22.60 -5.46 18.06
CA VAL A 51 -23.32 -5.84 16.82
C VAL A 51 -22.37 -5.73 15.65
N ALA A 52 -22.28 -6.80 14.86
CA ALA A 52 -21.52 -6.77 13.61
C ALA A 52 -22.27 -5.95 12.56
N ASP A 53 -21.55 -5.07 11.87
CA ASP A 53 -22.04 -4.28 10.74
C ASP A 53 -21.19 -4.52 9.47
N PRO A 54 -21.31 -5.68 8.84
CA PRO A 54 -20.53 -5.99 7.63
C PRO A 54 -20.94 -5.12 6.44
N GLY A 55 -22.12 -4.46 6.48
CA GLY A 55 -22.59 -3.61 5.41
C GLY A 55 -21.88 -2.25 5.33
N SER A 56 -21.20 -1.84 6.39
CA SER A 56 -20.44 -0.58 6.42
C SER A 56 -19.00 -0.73 5.92
N ILE A 57 -18.53 -1.97 5.68
CA ILE A 57 -17.16 -2.23 5.26
C ILE A 57 -17.02 -1.96 3.77
N THR A 58 -16.01 -1.15 3.41
CA THR A 58 -15.60 -0.92 2.02
C THR A 58 -14.10 -1.17 1.91
N ALA A 59 -13.70 -2.03 0.97
CA ALA A 59 -12.31 -2.22 0.59
C ALA A 59 -12.05 -1.49 -0.74
N ILE A 60 -10.93 -0.78 -0.82
CA ILE A 60 -10.48 -0.11 -2.04
C ILE A 60 -9.18 -0.76 -2.47
N GLU A 61 -9.13 -1.22 -3.72
CA GLU A 61 -7.93 -1.67 -4.39
C GLU A 61 -7.66 -0.75 -5.57
N LEU A 62 -6.40 -0.43 -5.79
CA LEU A 62 -5.96 0.35 -6.94
C LEU A 62 -5.32 -0.60 -7.95
N ALA A 63 -5.63 -0.42 -9.22
CA ALA A 63 -5.00 -1.12 -10.33
C ALA A 63 -4.18 -0.13 -11.16
N LEU A 64 -2.95 -0.50 -11.51
CA LEU A 64 -2.09 0.23 -12.42
C LEU A 64 -1.79 -0.65 -13.64
N ASP A 65 -2.32 -0.25 -14.78
CA ASP A 65 -2.05 -0.93 -16.05
C ASP A 65 -0.63 -0.61 -16.51
N THR A 66 0.19 -1.64 -16.68
CA THR A 66 1.59 -1.49 -17.10
C THR A 66 2.11 -2.73 -17.82
N ALA A 67 3.04 -2.54 -18.75
CA ALA A 67 3.83 -3.62 -19.36
C ALA A 67 5.13 -3.90 -18.57
N ASN A 68 5.35 -3.22 -17.42
CA ASN A 68 6.61 -3.26 -16.66
C ASN A 68 6.38 -3.33 -15.14
N ALA A 69 5.51 -4.22 -14.69
CA ALA A 69 5.19 -4.37 -13.26
C ALA A 69 6.44 -4.54 -12.39
N ALA A 70 7.40 -5.37 -12.84
CA ALA A 70 8.64 -5.61 -12.10
C ALA A 70 9.50 -4.35 -11.89
N GLY A 71 9.47 -3.40 -12.83
CA GLY A 71 10.17 -2.12 -12.71
C GLY A 71 9.43 -1.09 -11.87
N LEU A 72 8.10 -1.16 -11.86
CA LEU A 72 7.25 -0.20 -11.15
C LEU A 72 7.01 -0.57 -9.69
N ALA A 73 6.85 -1.85 -9.38
CA ALA A 73 6.48 -2.30 -8.06
C ALA A 73 7.42 -1.83 -6.94
N PRO A 74 8.77 -1.86 -7.08
CA PRO A 74 9.67 -1.33 -6.06
C PRO A 74 9.50 0.17 -5.82
N VAL A 75 9.24 0.94 -6.89
CA VAL A 75 9.01 2.40 -6.81
C VAL A 75 7.74 2.69 -6.02
N TRP A 76 6.64 2.05 -6.39
CA TRP A 76 5.36 2.24 -5.72
C TRP A 76 5.37 1.73 -4.28
N SER A 77 6.08 0.62 -4.01
CA SER A 77 6.28 0.14 -2.65
C SER A 77 7.03 1.18 -1.81
N ALA A 78 8.14 1.73 -2.32
CA ALA A 78 8.90 2.78 -1.63
C ALA A 78 8.05 4.05 -1.39
N LEU A 79 7.26 4.47 -2.38
CA LEU A 79 6.38 5.64 -2.26
C LEU A 79 5.29 5.44 -1.20
N LEU A 80 4.61 4.31 -1.22
CA LEU A 80 3.43 4.06 -0.40
C LEU A 80 3.78 3.56 1.01
N THR A 81 4.78 2.69 1.15
CA THR A 81 5.10 2.02 2.42
C THR A 81 6.43 2.46 3.02
N GLY A 82 7.35 3.02 2.22
CA GLY A 82 8.71 3.38 2.61
C GLY A 82 9.74 2.26 2.42
N GLY A 83 9.31 1.05 2.10
CA GLY A 83 10.15 -0.07 1.71
C GLY A 83 10.10 -0.32 0.20
N SER A 84 11.11 -0.95 -0.38
CA SER A 84 11.16 -1.24 -1.81
C SER A 84 10.66 -2.64 -2.18
N GLU A 85 10.15 -3.40 -1.21
CA GLU A 85 9.65 -4.75 -1.45
C GLU A 85 8.16 -4.73 -1.72
N ALA A 86 7.78 -5.04 -2.95
CA ALA A 86 6.41 -5.33 -3.31
C ALA A 86 6.05 -6.71 -2.78
N GLN A 87 4.84 -6.84 -2.27
CA GLN A 87 4.33 -8.06 -1.66
C GLN A 87 3.09 -8.52 -2.42
N GLY A 88 3.04 -9.75 -2.81
CA GLY A 88 1.92 -10.35 -3.48
C GLY A 88 1.99 -11.84 -3.29
N ARG A 89 1.53 -12.64 -4.19
CA ARG A 89 1.54 -14.13 -4.14
C ARG A 89 2.93 -14.77 -4.05
N GLY A 90 3.89 -14.06 -3.45
CA GLY A 90 5.29 -14.46 -3.34
C GLY A 90 6.13 -14.08 -4.55
N THR A 91 5.60 -13.28 -5.45
CA THR A 91 6.31 -12.78 -6.63
C THR A 91 6.51 -11.28 -6.56
N ILE A 92 7.73 -10.83 -6.87
CA ILE A 92 8.04 -9.40 -7.00
C ILE A 92 7.24 -8.85 -8.18
N GLY A 93 6.51 -7.76 -7.95
CA GLY A 93 5.75 -7.06 -8.97
C GLY A 93 4.28 -7.44 -9.04
N ASP A 94 3.80 -8.37 -8.22
CA ASP A 94 2.38 -8.73 -8.20
C ASP A 94 1.52 -7.63 -7.60
N ASP A 95 1.90 -7.10 -6.42
CA ASP A 95 1.20 -5.99 -5.78
C ASP A 95 2.04 -5.29 -4.69
N VAL A 96 1.57 -4.12 -4.27
CA VAL A 96 2.09 -3.40 -3.11
C VAL A 96 1.07 -3.51 -1.99
N ARG A 97 1.49 -4.07 -0.87
CA ARG A 97 0.67 -4.26 0.33
C ARG A 97 1.29 -3.56 1.53
N ASP A 98 0.45 -2.94 2.33
CA ASP A 98 0.82 -2.44 3.64
C ASP A 98 0.26 -3.39 4.70
N ALA A 99 1.14 -4.08 5.44
CA ALA A 99 0.75 -4.99 6.52
C ALA A 99 -0.14 -4.32 7.58
N THR A 100 -0.05 -3.00 7.73
CA THR A 100 -0.91 -2.24 8.66
C THR A 100 -2.22 -1.78 8.04
N ASN A 101 -2.46 -2.10 6.77
CA ASN A 101 -3.67 -1.74 6.01
C ASN A 101 -4.04 -0.26 6.01
N ARG A 102 -3.05 0.63 6.16
CA ARG A 102 -3.24 2.09 6.10
C ARG A 102 -3.25 2.61 4.67
N VAL A 103 -2.71 1.83 3.74
CA VAL A 103 -2.62 2.15 2.32
C VAL A 103 -3.44 1.13 1.54
N PRO A 104 -4.27 1.53 0.56
CA PRO A 104 -4.94 0.60 -0.33
C PRO A 104 -3.93 -0.31 -1.05
N ILE A 105 -4.33 -1.54 -1.33
CA ILE A 105 -3.54 -2.44 -2.17
C ILE A 105 -3.40 -1.81 -3.55
N LEU A 106 -2.18 -1.78 -4.09
CA LEU A 106 -1.91 -1.42 -5.48
C LEU A 106 -1.40 -2.67 -6.21
N TRP A 107 -2.18 -3.17 -7.14
CA TRP A 107 -1.79 -4.29 -7.99
C TRP A 107 -1.52 -3.85 -9.42
N PHE A 108 -0.73 -4.62 -10.15
CA PHE A 108 -0.30 -4.29 -11.50
C PHE A 108 -0.98 -5.23 -12.49
N GLN A 109 -1.66 -4.64 -13.46
CA GLN A 109 -2.32 -5.38 -14.53
C GLN A 109 -1.50 -5.28 -15.80
N ASP A 110 -1.21 -6.43 -16.42
CA ASP A 110 -0.51 -6.48 -17.70
C ASP A 110 -1.31 -5.78 -18.78
N THR A 111 -0.64 -4.92 -19.54
CA THR A 111 -1.17 -4.22 -20.71
C THR A 111 -0.06 -4.00 -21.73
N ASP A 112 -0.45 -3.66 -22.94
CA ASP A 112 0.51 -3.24 -23.97
C ASP A 112 1.24 -1.96 -23.56
N ALA A 113 2.54 -1.88 -23.88
CA ALA A 113 3.34 -0.69 -23.60
C ALA A 113 2.78 0.55 -24.31
N HIS A 114 2.78 1.68 -23.61
CA HIS A 114 2.33 2.97 -24.12
C HIS A 114 3.48 3.97 -24.17
N PRO A 115 3.59 4.78 -25.26
CA PRO A 115 4.65 5.78 -25.36
C PRO A 115 4.45 6.97 -24.40
N THR A 116 3.24 7.14 -23.86
CA THR A 116 2.89 8.25 -22.96
C THR A 116 1.98 7.75 -21.85
N PRO A 117 2.23 8.13 -20.59
CA PRO A 117 1.35 7.81 -19.47
C PRO A 117 -0.05 8.36 -19.70
N ARG A 118 -1.07 7.56 -19.38
CA ARG A 118 -2.49 7.95 -19.47
C ARG A 118 -3.05 8.39 -18.11
N GLN A 119 -2.19 8.59 -17.14
CA GLN A 119 -2.58 8.98 -15.79
C GLN A 119 -3.41 10.26 -15.79
N ARG A 120 -4.61 10.20 -15.27
CA ARG A 120 -5.53 11.34 -15.16
C ARG A 120 -5.67 11.84 -13.71
N PHE A 121 -5.33 11.03 -12.74
CA PHE A 121 -5.22 11.39 -11.33
C PHE A 121 -3.87 10.91 -10.81
N HIS A 122 -3.42 11.49 -9.71
CA HIS A 122 -2.18 11.11 -9.02
C HIS A 122 -2.50 10.73 -7.58
N ILE A 123 -1.52 10.14 -6.93
CA ILE A 123 -1.64 9.75 -5.53
C ILE A 123 -0.85 10.76 -4.71
N ASP A 124 -1.53 11.36 -3.71
CA ASP A 124 -0.90 12.20 -2.69
C ASP A 124 -0.60 11.33 -1.47
N VAL A 125 0.68 11.11 -1.22
CA VAL A 125 1.18 10.35 -0.06
C VAL A 125 1.58 11.36 1.01
N GLN A 126 0.78 11.48 2.06
CA GLN A 126 1.06 12.36 3.18
C GLN A 126 1.89 11.63 4.24
N VAL A 127 3.04 12.18 4.58
CA VAL A 127 3.96 11.61 5.55
C VAL A 127 4.36 12.65 6.61
N PRO A 128 4.80 12.21 7.82
CA PRO A 128 5.41 13.12 8.78
C PRO A 128 6.61 13.84 8.17
N TYR A 129 6.80 15.10 8.59
CA TYR A 129 7.85 15.97 8.03
C TYR A 129 9.26 15.37 8.13
N ASP A 130 9.57 14.73 9.25
CA ASP A 130 10.88 14.15 9.56
C ASP A 130 11.20 12.85 8.79
N VAL A 131 10.21 12.26 8.11
CA VAL A 131 10.42 11.04 7.28
C VAL A 131 10.33 11.30 5.78
N ALA A 132 9.96 12.51 5.36
CA ALA A 132 9.74 12.81 3.93
C ALA A 132 10.99 12.61 3.08
N ASP A 133 12.14 13.13 3.53
CA ASP A 133 13.40 13.01 2.79
C ASP A 133 13.84 11.56 2.64
N GLN A 134 13.66 10.74 3.68
CA GLN A 134 13.95 9.32 3.62
C GLN A 134 13.03 8.59 2.64
N ARG A 135 11.74 8.96 2.62
CA ARG A 135 10.74 8.40 1.68
C ARG A 135 11.10 8.73 0.24
N ILE A 136 11.43 9.97 -0.04
CA ILE A 136 11.87 10.44 -1.36
C ILE A 136 13.15 9.70 -1.79
N ALA A 137 14.14 9.61 -0.90
CA ALA A 137 15.40 8.93 -1.19
C ALA A 137 15.17 7.43 -1.48
N ALA A 138 14.30 6.75 -0.74
CA ALA A 138 13.97 5.36 -0.98
C ALA A 138 13.29 5.14 -2.35
N ALA A 139 12.35 6.03 -2.72
CA ALA A 139 11.70 5.97 -4.02
C ALA A 139 12.69 6.20 -5.17
N VAL A 140 13.59 7.17 -5.04
CA VAL A 140 14.64 7.46 -6.03
C VAL A 140 15.61 6.28 -6.15
N ALA A 141 16.02 5.69 -5.04
CA ALA A 141 16.87 4.50 -5.05
C ALA A 141 16.18 3.29 -5.72
N ALA A 142 14.85 3.20 -5.63
CA ALA A 142 14.04 2.18 -6.30
C ALA A 142 13.78 2.47 -7.79
N GLY A 143 14.17 3.65 -8.32
CA GLY A 143 14.05 3.99 -9.75
C GLY A 143 13.09 5.14 -10.06
N ALA A 144 12.51 5.81 -9.06
CA ALA A 144 11.74 7.01 -9.30
C ALA A 144 12.63 8.19 -9.71
N THR A 145 12.05 9.14 -10.43
CA THR A 145 12.68 10.43 -10.76
C THR A 145 11.94 11.57 -10.07
N ILE A 146 12.68 12.55 -9.55
CA ILE A 146 12.08 13.79 -9.03
C ILE A 146 11.71 14.65 -10.25
N VAL A 147 10.41 14.94 -10.38
CA VAL A 147 9.86 15.76 -11.47
C VAL A 147 9.81 17.23 -11.07
N ASP A 148 9.41 17.51 -9.83
CA ASP A 148 9.31 18.86 -9.29
C ASP A 148 9.54 18.86 -7.78
N ALA A 149 10.51 19.66 -7.34
CA ALA A 149 10.81 19.91 -5.94
C ALA A 149 10.74 21.42 -5.60
N SER A 150 10.13 22.24 -6.46
CA SER A 150 10.06 23.70 -6.28
C SER A 150 9.29 24.12 -5.02
N ARG A 151 8.45 23.22 -4.50
CA ARG A 151 7.66 23.42 -3.29
C ARG A 151 8.14 22.60 -2.10
N ALA A 152 9.34 22.00 -2.20
CA ALA A 152 9.94 21.33 -1.04
C ALA A 152 10.16 22.32 0.13
N PRO A 153 10.00 21.89 1.38
CA PRO A 153 9.74 20.52 1.84
C PRO A 153 8.24 20.13 1.84
N TRP A 154 7.33 21.00 1.40
CA TRP A 154 5.89 20.81 1.50
C TRP A 154 5.36 19.75 0.54
N THR A 155 5.89 19.73 -0.67
CA THR A 155 5.49 18.80 -1.71
C THR A 155 6.65 18.54 -2.65
N THR A 156 6.92 17.28 -2.92
CA THR A 156 7.84 16.82 -3.97
C THR A 156 7.10 15.87 -4.89
N ILE A 157 7.14 16.13 -6.19
CA ILE A 157 6.50 15.28 -7.22
C ILE A 157 7.54 14.32 -7.77
N LEU A 158 7.23 13.03 -7.72
CA LEU A 158 8.03 11.98 -8.30
C LEU A 158 7.27 11.28 -9.43
N ALA A 159 8.01 10.69 -10.35
CA ALA A 159 7.46 9.83 -11.39
C ALA A 159 8.12 8.46 -11.33
N ASP A 160 7.34 7.41 -11.61
CA ASP A 160 7.83 6.06 -11.84
C ASP A 160 8.51 5.94 -13.22
N PRO A 161 9.14 4.81 -13.57
CA PRO A 161 9.76 4.60 -14.88
C PRO A 161 8.84 4.75 -16.08
N ASP A 162 7.53 4.54 -15.92
CA ASP A 162 6.52 4.75 -16.98
C ASP A 162 5.99 6.20 -17.01
N GLY A 163 6.44 7.06 -16.07
CA GLY A 163 6.07 8.47 -15.97
C GLY A 163 4.78 8.73 -15.18
N ASN A 164 4.21 7.74 -14.50
CA ASN A 164 3.10 7.97 -13.58
C ASN A 164 3.59 8.72 -12.33
N LYS A 165 2.80 9.68 -11.87
CA LYS A 165 3.21 10.62 -10.83
C LYS A 165 2.57 10.33 -9.49
N ALA A 166 3.36 10.54 -8.43
CA ALA A 166 2.90 10.66 -7.06
C ALA A 166 3.52 11.91 -6.41
N CYS A 167 2.83 12.45 -5.43
CA CYS A 167 3.31 13.56 -4.62
C CYS A 167 3.64 13.06 -3.21
N ILE A 168 4.84 13.35 -2.71
CA ILE A 168 5.14 13.24 -1.28
C ILE A 168 4.85 14.59 -0.66
N GLY A 169 3.82 14.63 0.19
CA GLY A 169 3.40 15.82 0.93
C GLY A 169 3.73 15.70 2.41
N THR A 170 3.93 16.84 3.07
CA THR A 170 4.18 16.90 4.52
C THR A 170 3.21 17.85 5.20
N PHE A 171 2.85 17.50 6.44
CA PHE A 171 2.18 18.45 7.33
C PHE A 171 3.24 19.16 8.18
N GLN A 172 3.16 20.49 8.24
CA GLN A 172 3.96 21.22 9.21
C GLN A 172 3.53 20.84 10.62
N PRO A 173 4.46 20.55 11.55
CA PRO A 173 4.12 20.61 12.96
C PRO A 173 3.57 22.00 13.22
N SER A 174 2.36 22.10 13.77
CA SER A 174 1.84 23.37 14.26
C SER A 174 2.86 23.89 15.27
N THR A 175 3.57 24.96 14.92
CA THR A 175 4.26 25.76 15.91
C THR A 175 3.18 26.41 16.76
N GLU A 176 2.74 25.72 17.80
CA GLU A 176 2.03 26.38 18.88
C GLU A 176 2.99 27.45 19.42
N GLN A 177 2.57 28.68 19.23
CA GLN A 177 3.20 29.84 19.81
C GLN A 177 3.25 29.64 21.33
N GLN A 178 4.48 29.57 21.86
CA GLN A 178 4.72 29.78 23.28
C GLN A 178 4.47 31.24 23.63
#